data_f7039f70bb03013f7d0058d2b0dd2a8b
#
_entry.id   f7039f70bb03013f7d0058d2b0dd2a8b
#
_cell.length_a   1.000
_cell.length_b   1.000
_cell.length_c   1.000
_cell.angle_alpha   90.00
_cell.angle_beta   90.00
_cell.angle_gamma   90.00
#
_symmetry.space_group_name_H-M   'P 1'
#
loop_
_entity.id
_entity.type
_entity.pdbx_description
1 polymer ?
#
loop_
_entity_poly.entity_id
_entity_poly.type
_entity_poly.pdbx_seq_one_letter_code
_entity_poly.pdbx_strand_id
1 'polypeptide(L)'
;IRSDGGAYCFSTKGTVAKSAICGAGPYQIENVKVTATGYYTNNTPSGAMRTFGVLQPTFAIESLMDICSEKLGIDPIELRMINGMKDGAVTHTRQVLGKVAYTETLKKCSEIAGWEVGSSRVRGSVRKDIKGSQIAEPYIPGKEFKSEEAMKLCRDRFKYGRGVGTGWYGIGRC
;
A
#
# COMPACT_ATOMS: atom_id res chain seq x y z
N ILE A 1 14.78 1.35 8.67
CA ILE A 1 13.71 0.80 9.52
C ILE A 1 14.24 0.72 10.93
N ARG A 2 13.51 1.31 11.89
CA ARG A 2 13.80 1.20 13.32
C ARG A 2 12.58 0.63 14.00
N SER A 3 12.76 -0.43 14.78
CA SER A 3 11.65 -1.14 15.44
C SER A 3 11.90 -1.24 16.93
N ASP A 4 10.91 -0.89 17.73
CA ASP A 4 10.89 -1.15 19.16
C ASP A 4 10.47 -2.60 19.40
N GLY A 5 11.35 -3.40 19.98
CA GLY A 5 11.13 -4.81 20.29
C GLY A 5 10.55 -5.05 21.68
N GLY A 6 10.50 -4.02 22.52
CA GLY A 6 10.09 -4.16 23.91
C GLY A 6 11.12 -4.87 24.79
N ALA A 7 10.67 -5.31 25.97
CA ALA A 7 11.52 -5.88 26.99
C ALA A 7 12.05 -7.29 26.65
N TYR A 8 11.33 -8.05 25.86
CA TYR A 8 11.67 -9.44 25.51
C TYR A 8 11.68 -9.65 24.01
N CYS A 9 12.73 -10.26 23.49
CA CYS A 9 12.85 -10.57 22.07
C CYS A 9 12.08 -11.86 21.75
N PHE A 10 10.79 -11.75 21.45
CA PHE A 10 10.01 -12.90 21.00
C PHE A 10 10.19 -13.16 19.49
N SER A 11 9.66 -12.28 18.65
CA SER A 11 9.73 -12.43 17.20
C SER A 11 10.28 -11.19 16.49
N THR A 12 10.76 -10.21 17.24
CA THR A 12 11.26 -8.93 16.71
C THR A 12 12.35 -9.10 15.68
N LYS A 13 13.30 -10.02 15.91
CA LYS A 13 14.41 -10.30 14.98
C LYS A 13 13.89 -10.71 13.61
N GLY A 14 12.96 -11.66 13.57
CA GLY A 14 12.36 -12.13 12.31
C GLY A 14 11.50 -11.06 11.64
N THR A 15 10.74 -10.29 12.42
CA THR A 15 9.92 -9.18 11.95
C THR A 15 10.77 -8.10 11.28
N VAL A 16 11.87 -7.70 11.92
CA VAL A 16 12.81 -6.69 11.39
C VAL A 16 13.53 -7.21 10.13
N ALA A 17 13.94 -8.47 10.12
CA ALA A 17 14.55 -9.10 8.94
C ALA A 17 13.58 -9.13 7.75
N LYS A 18 12.33 -9.52 7.98
CA LYS A 18 11.31 -9.55 6.92
C LYS A 18 10.98 -8.15 6.42
N SER A 19 10.94 -7.16 7.31
CA SER A 19 10.78 -5.76 6.94
C SER A 19 11.91 -5.28 6.01
N ALA A 20 13.15 -5.71 6.26
CA ALA A 20 14.29 -5.38 5.41
C ALA A 20 14.18 -6.04 4.03
N ILE A 21 13.80 -7.32 4.00
CA ILE A 21 13.65 -8.09 2.76
C ILE A 21 12.57 -7.51 1.85
N CYS A 22 11.49 -6.96 2.41
CA CYS A 22 10.38 -6.40 1.64
C CYS A 22 10.42 -4.86 1.54
N GLY A 23 11.47 -4.23 2.08
CA GLY A 23 11.53 -2.79 2.29
C GLY A 23 11.58 -1.93 1.03
N ALA A 24 11.96 -2.49 -0.10
CA ALA A 24 11.97 -1.79 -1.39
C ALA A 24 10.61 -1.84 -2.11
N GLY A 25 9.65 -2.61 -1.59
CA GLY A 25 8.36 -2.82 -2.26
C GLY A 25 8.50 -3.57 -3.59
N PRO A 26 7.44 -3.59 -4.41
CA PRO A 26 7.42 -4.28 -5.70
C PRO A 26 8.01 -3.45 -6.84
N TYR A 27 9.01 -2.63 -6.55
CA TYR A 27 9.59 -1.68 -7.49
C TYR A 27 10.99 -2.09 -7.95
N GLN A 28 11.29 -1.85 -9.22
CA GLN A 28 12.60 -2.06 -9.80
C GLN A 28 13.49 -0.85 -9.52
N ILE A 29 14.36 -0.99 -8.55
CA ILE A 29 15.29 0.05 -8.11
C ILE A 29 16.71 -0.52 -8.25
N GLU A 30 17.56 0.15 -9.02
CA GLU A 30 18.92 -0.35 -9.32
C GLU A 30 19.80 -0.42 -8.06
N ASN A 31 19.78 0.62 -7.25
CA ASN A 31 20.64 0.76 -6.08
C ASN A 31 19.81 0.88 -4.82
N VAL A 32 19.80 -0.16 -4.01
CA VAL A 32 19.02 -0.23 -2.78
C VAL A 32 19.93 -0.50 -1.59
N LYS A 33 19.79 0.33 -0.57
CA LYS A 33 20.39 0.09 0.75
C LYS A 33 19.29 0.12 1.80
N VAL A 34 19.04 -1.00 2.45
CA VAL A 34 18.09 -1.10 3.54
C VAL A 34 18.85 -1.35 4.85
N THR A 35 18.61 -0.51 5.84
CA THR A 35 19.10 -0.72 7.20
C THR A 35 17.89 -0.94 8.11
N ALA A 36 17.86 -2.06 8.80
CA ALA A 36 16.80 -2.41 9.72
C ALA A 36 17.39 -2.78 11.08
N THR A 37 16.92 -2.12 12.13
CA THR A 37 17.41 -2.30 13.49
C THR A 37 16.25 -2.49 14.45
N GLY A 38 16.29 -3.54 15.24
CA GLY A 38 15.40 -3.76 16.38
C GLY A 38 16.10 -3.39 17.67
N TYR A 39 15.40 -2.68 18.53
CA TYR A 39 15.92 -2.25 19.83
C TYR A 39 15.17 -2.97 20.95
N TYR A 40 15.92 -3.33 21.99
CA TYR A 40 15.31 -3.67 23.27
C TYR A 40 14.93 -2.38 23.99
N THR A 41 13.77 -2.37 24.60
CA THR A 41 13.28 -1.28 25.42
C THR A 41 12.54 -1.83 26.64
N ASN A 42 12.16 -0.95 27.55
CA ASN A 42 11.33 -1.31 28.71
C ASN A 42 9.82 -1.32 28.38
N ASN A 43 9.48 -1.19 27.11
CA ASN A 43 8.07 -1.23 26.66
C ASN A 43 7.53 -2.66 26.65
N THR A 44 6.23 -2.78 26.46
CA THR A 44 5.58 -4.07 26.22
C THR A 44 6.24 -4.79 25.03
N PRO A 45 6.49 -6.10 25.14
CA PRO A 45 7.08 -6.86 24.05
C PRO A 45 6.30 -6.69 22.75
N SER A 46 6.99 -6.36 21.69
CA SER A 46 6.42 -6.27 20.35
C SER A 46 6.92 -7.39 19.45
N GLY A 47 6.13 -7.78 18.49
CA GLY A 47 6.50 -8.88 17.63
C GLY A 47 5.67 -8.91 16.36
N ALA A 48 5.61 -10.10 15.77
CA ALA A 48 4.91 -10.30 14.52
C ALA A 48 3.39 -10.25 14.73
N MET A 49 2.76 -9.36 14.00
CA MET A 49 1.37 -9.47 13.62
C MET A 49 1.29 -10.10 12.21
N ARG A 50 0.09 -10.30 11.67
CA ARG A 50 -0.10 -10.77 10.29
C ARG A 50 0.77 -9.96 9.31
N THR A 51 1.42 -10.62 8.35
CA THR A 51 2.46 -10.16 7.44
C THR A 51 3.89 -10.11 7.99
N PHE A 52 4.08 -10.41 9.26
CA PHE A 52 5.41 -10.58 9.85
C PHE A 52 6.37 -9.40 9.63
N GLY A 53 5.86 -8.15 9.73
CA GLY A 53 6.67 -6.94 9.63
C GLY A 53 6.76 -6.31 8.23
N VAL A 54 5.99 -6.79 7.25
CA VAL A 54 5.98 -6.21 5.89
C VAL A 54 5.13 -4.95 5.81
N LEU A 55 4.07 -4.84 6.62
CA LEU A 55 3.15 -3.69 6.55
C LEU A 55 3.83 -2.34 6.76
N GLN A 56 4.75 -2.25 7.71
CA GLN A 56 5.42 -1.01 8.06
C GLN A 56 6.22 -0.42 6.89
N PRO A 57 7.15 -1.17 6.25
CA PRO A 57 7.85 -0.67 5.08
C PRO A 57 6.94 -0.49 3.87
N THR A 58 5.91 -1.33 3.70
CA THR A 58 4.92 -1.15 2.63
C THR A 58 4.20 0.18 2.78
N PHE A 59 3.71 0.52 3.97
CA PHE A 59 3.09 1.82 4.22
C PHE A 59 4.04 2.97 3.88
N ALA A 60 5.30 2.87 4.28
CA ALA A 60 6.29 3.91 4.05
C ALA A 60 6.59 4.10 2.56
N ILE A 61 6.86 3.01 1.83
CA ILE A 61 7.21 3.09 0.40
C ILE A 61 6.00 3.52 -0.44
N GLU A 62 4.81 3.03 -0.15
CA GLU A 62 3.60 3.40 -0.87
C GLU A 62 3.20 4.86 -0.62
N SER A 63 3.39 5.36 0.61
CA SER A 63 3.21 6.79 0.92
C SER A 63 4.23 7.66 0.17
N LEU A 64 5.48 7.20 0.04
CA LEU A 64 6.48 7.89 -0.76
C LEU A 64 6.10 7.89 -2.25
N MET A 65 5.57 6.81 -2.78
CA MET A 65 5.09 6.74 -4.16
C MET A 65 3.96 7.74 -4.41
N ASP A 66 3.05 7.91 -3.46
CA ASP A 66 1.98 8.91 -3.56
C ASP A 66 2.53 10.34 -3.50
N ILE A 67 3.47 10.62 -2.61
CA ILE A 67 4.14 11.92 -2.53
C ILE A 67 4.92 12.23 -3.83
N CYS A 68 5.61 11.24 -4.39
CA CYS A 68 6.31 11.39 -5.66
C CYS A 68 5.34 11.64 -6.81
N SER A 69 4.25 10.89 -6.88
CA SER A 69 3.17 11.07 -7.83
C SER A 69 2.64 12.52 -7.81
N GLU A 70 2.33 13.03 -6.62
CA GLU A 70 1.86 14.39 -6.44
C GLU A 70 2.90 15.45 -6.91
N LYS A 71 4.16 15.26 -6.53
CA LYS A 71 5.23 16.21 -6.90
C LYS A 71 5.59 16.20 -8.38
N LEU A 72 5.50 15.05 -9.02
CA LEU A 72 5.79 14.88 -10.44
C LEU A 72 4.57 15.19 -11.33
N GLY A 73 3.39 15.28 -10.77
CA GLY A 73 2.15 15.46 -11.53
C GLY A 73 1.77 14.21 -12.36
N ILE A 74 2.26 13.03 -11.96
CA ILE A 74 2.00 11.76 -12.64
C ILE A 74 0.90 11.03 -11.87
N ASP A 75 -0.01 10.35 -12.58
CA ASP A 75 -1.02 9.51 -11.96
C ASP A 75 -0.37 8.44 -11.06
N PRO A 76 -0.88 8.22 -9.83
CA PRO A 76 -0.25 7.28 -8.89
C PRO A 76 -0.24 5.82 -9.36
N ILE A 77 -1.19 5.40 -10.18
CA ILE A 77 -1.17 4.07 -10.80
C ILE A 77 -0.14 4.03 -11.93
N GLU A 78 -0.09 5.06 -12.76
CA GLU A 78 0.89 5.18 -13.84
C GLU A 78 2.32 5.16 -13.30
N LEU A 79 2.61 5.93 -12.25
CA LEU A 79 3.92 5.94 -11.60
C LEU A 79 4.32 4.54 -11.11
N ARG A 80 3.37 3.81 -10.54
CA ARG A 80 3.60 2.43 -10.09
C ARG A 80 3.81 1.45 -11.24
N MET A 81 3.11 1.63 -12.35
CA MET A 81 3.32 0.80 -13.56
C MET A 81 4.69 1.04 -14.20
N ILE A 82 5.16 2.29 -14.21
CA ILE A 82 6.48 2.66 -14.74
C ILE A 82 7.58 1.97 -13.92
N ASN A 83 7.47 2.03 -12.60
CA ASN A 83 8.51 1.58 -11.67
C ASN A 83 8.34 0.13 -11.20
N GLY A 84 7.23 -0.51 -11.52
CA GLY A 84 6.92 -1.86 -11.07
C GLY A 84 7.87 -2.91 -11.63
N MET A 85 8.13 -3.94 -10.84
CA MET A 85 8.92 -5.10 -11.27
C MET A 85 8.27 -5.79 -12.46
N LYS A 86 9.08 -6.28 -13.37
CA LYS A 86 8.70 -7.00 -14.59
C LYS A 86 9.35 -8.38 -14.63
N ASP A 87 8.99 -9.19 -15.60
CA ASP A 87 9.62 -10.49 -15.83
C ASP A 87 11.14 -10.34 -15.97
N GLY A 88 11.86 -11.20 -15.27
CA GLY A 88 13.31 -11.15 -15.22
C GLY A 88 13.90 -10.09 -14.28
N ALA A 89 13.09 -9.28 -13.60
CA ALA A 89 13.58 -8.32 -12.63
C ALA A 89 14.36 -9.01 -11.52
N VAL A 90 15.40 -8.35 -11.04
CA VAL A 90 16.22 -8.82 -9.91
C VAL A 90 15.88 -7.98 -8.68
N THR A 91 15.43 -8.62 -7.63
CA THR A 91 15.15 -7.95 -6.36
C THR A 91 16.46 -7.47 -5.70
N HIS A 92 16.35 -6.54 -4.74
CA HIS A 92 17.52 -6.11 -3.95
C HIS A 92 18.12 -7.24 -3.09
N THR A 93 17.38 -8.32 -2.87
CA THR A 93 17.88 -9.56 -2.25
C THR A 93 18.46 -10.56 -3.24
N ARG A 94 18.66 -10.15 -4.51
CA ARG A 94 19.24 -10.93 -5.60
C ARG A 94 18.36 -12.10 -6.11
N GLN A 95 17.09 -12.10 -5.81
CA GLN A 95 16.16 -13.06 -6.38
C GLN A 95 15.80 -12.61 -7.81
N VAL A 96 15.96 -13.51 -8.77
CA VAL A 96 15.47 -13.31 -10.14
C VAL A 96 14.01 -13.72 -10.19
N LEU A 97 13.16 -12.84 -10.67
CA LEU A 97 11.73 -13.10 -10.79
C LEU A 97 11.41 -13.73 -12.14
N GLY A 98 10.62 -14.79 -12.13
CA GLY A 98 10.17 -15.45 -13.36
C GLY A 98 9.06 -14.66 -14.02
N LYS A 99 7.82 -14.95 -13.63
CA LYS A 99 6.64 -14.24 -14.13
C LYS A 99 6.11 -13.26 -13.08
N VAL A 100 5.87 -12.02 -13.50
CA VAL A 100 5.44 -10.92 -12.63
C VAL A 100 4.18 -10.27 -13.19
N ALA A 101 3.04 -10.57 -12.60
CA ALA A 101 1.74 -10.02 -13.01
C ALA A 101 1.42 -8.65 -12.35
N TYR A 102 2.43 -7.90 -11.93
CA TYR A 102 2.24 -6.66 -11.18
C TYR A 102 1.45 -5.61 -11.99
N THR A 103 1.88 -5.35 -13.22
CA THR A 103 1.25 -4.35 -14.08
C THR A 103 -0.16 -4.77 -14.50
N GLU A 104 -0.37 -6.05 -14.79
CA GLU A 104 -1.68 -6.60 -15.12
C GLU A 104 -2.65 -6.46 -13.95
N THR A 105 -2.17 -6.76 -12.75
CA THR A 105 -2.96 -6.62 -11.51
C THR A 105 -3.39 -5.16 -11.31
N LEU A 106 -2.46 -4.20 -11.45
CA LEU A 106 -2.78 -2.78 -11.34
C LEU A 106 -3.79 -2.32 -12.39
N LYS A 107 -3.62 -2.74 -13.65
CA LYS A 107 -4.58 -2.45 -14.73
C LYS A 107 -5.96 -2.99 -14.39
N LYS A 108 -6.03 -4.24 -13.96
CA LYS A 108 -7.31 -4.86 -13.61
C LYS A 108 -7.99 -4.19 -12.43
N CYS A 109 -7.23 -3.82 -11.41
CA CYS A 109 -7.75 -3.06 -10.28
C CYS A 109 -8.25 -1.68 -10.68
N SER A 110 -7.51 -0.98 -11.57
CA SER A 110 -7.94 0.34 -12.07
C SER A 110 -9.22 0.26 -12.88
N GLU A 111 -9.39 -0.74 -13.75
CA GLU A 111 -10.60 -1.00 -14.50
C GLU A 111 -11.80 -1.23 -13.57
N ILE A 112 -11.67 -2.12 -12.60
CA ILE A 112 -12.73 -2.44 -11.62
C ILE A 112 -13.10 -1.21 -10.79
N ALA A 113 -12.11 -0.40 -10.42
CA ALA A 113 -12.31 0.83 -9.65
C ALA A 113 -12.84 2.01 -10.50
N GLY A 114 -12.96 1.85 -11.82
CA GLY A 114 -13.28 2.95 -12.75
C GLY A 114 -12.24 4.08 -12.66
N TRP A 115 -10.96 3.73 -12.52
CA TRP A 115 -9.86 4.69 -12.48
C TRP A 115 -9.24 4.84 -13.86
N GLU A 116 -9.36 6.02 -14.45
CA GLU A 116 -8.72 6.35 -15.73
C GLU A 116 -7.24 6.68 -15.47
N VAL A 117 -6.37 5.75 -15.82
CA VAL A 117 -4.92 5.90 -15.68
C VAL A 117 -4.41 6.94 -16.70
N GLY A 118 -3.45 7.76 -16.28
CA GLY A 118 -2.88 8.83 -17.13
C GLY A 118 -3.70 10.11 -17.17
N SER A 119 -4.84 10.16 -16.53
CA SER A 119 -5.54 11.43 -16.31
C SER A 119 -4.79 12.21 -15.22
N SER A 120 -3.91 13.13 -15.64
CA SER A 120 -3.15 14.00 -14.75
C SER A 120 -4.10 14.86 -13.90
N ARG A 121 -4.52 14.35 -12.77
CA ARG A 121 -5.32 15.10 -11.79
C ARG A 121 -4.55 15.18 -10.48
N VAL A 122 -3.72 16.21 -10.45
CA VAL A 122 -3.20 16.78 -9.24
C VAL A 122 -4.35 17.07 -8.25
N ARG A 123 -4.09 16.73 -7.01
CA ARG A 123 -4.82 17.02 -5.77
C ARG A 123 -5.87 18.13 -5.88
N GLY A 124 -7.12 17.80 -5.62
CA GLY A 124 -8.19 18.78 -5.38
C GLY A 124 -9.45 18.68 -6.24
N SER A 125 -9.47 17.94 -7.32
CA SER A 125 -10.70 17.73 -8.06
C SER A 125 -11.46 16.50 -7.55
N VAL A 126 -12.31 16.72 -6.56
CA VAL A 126 -13.40 15.78 -6.31
C VAL A 126 -14.17 15.68 -7.63
N ARG A 127 -14.14 14.51 -8.26
CA ARG A 127 -14.97 14.28 -9.44
C ARG A 127 -16.43 14.55 -9.06
N LYS A 128 -17.03 15.57 -9.65
CA LYS A 128 -18.48 15.78 -9.62
C LYS A 128 -19.24 14.71 -10.41
N ASP A 129 -18.55 13.86 -11.15
CA ASP A 129 -19.13 13.01 -12.20
C ASP A 129 -18.85 11.52 -11.98
N ILE A 130 -18.86 11.03 -10.75
CA ILE A 130 -18.96 9.59 -10.55
C ILE A 130 -20.44 9.18 -10.80
N LYS A 131 -20.87 9.37 -12.05
CA LYS A 131 -22.07 8.72 -12.56
C LYS A 131 -21.68 7.31 -12.93
N GLY A 132 -22.20 6.34 -12.20
CA GLY A 132 -22.17 4.93 -12.58
C GLY A 132 -21.09 4.06 -11.98
N SER A 133 -20.19 4.51 -11.11
CA SER A 133 -19.47 3.55 -10.28
C SER A 133 -20.45 3.02 -9.24
N GLN A 134 -20.66 1.72 -9.23
CA GLN A 134 -21.26 1.02 -8.10
C GLN A 134 -20.30 1.14 -6.91
N ILE A 135 -20.20 2.34 -6.35
CA ILE A 135 -19.65 2.50 -5.02
C ILE A 135 -20.70 1.84 -4.15
N ALA A 136 -20.41 0.64 -3.68
CA ALA A 136 -21.24 0.03 -2.66
C ALA A 136 -21.48 1.09 -1.59
N GLU A 137 -22.73 1.26 -1.21
CA GLU A 137 -23.09 2.21 -0.15
C GLU A 137 -22.17 1.99 1.05
N PRO A 138 -21.71 3.05 1.71
CA PRO A 138 -20.77 2.90 2.82
C PRO A 138 -21.41 1.98 3.87
N TYR A 139 -20.81 0.80 4.05
CA TYR A 139 -21.23 -0.10 5.09
C TYR A 139 -20.85 0.52 6.44
N ILE A 140 -21.84 0.96 7.19
CA ILE A 140 -21.67 1.39 8.57
C ILE A 140 -22.13 0.22 9.45
N PRO A 141 -21.22 -0.51 10.11
CA PRO A 141 -21.57 -1.63 10.96
C PRO A 141 -22.62 -1.21 12.03
N GLY A 142 -23.74 -1.91 12.10
CA GLY A 142 -24.74 -1.75 13.15
C GLY A 142 -25.72 -0.60 13.00
N LYS A 143 -25.81 0.04 11.81
CA LYS A 143 -26.85 1.04 11.53
C LYS A 143 -27.65 0.69 10.31
N GLU A 144 -28.84 0.20 10.51
CA GLU A 144 -29.91 0.30 9.54
C GLU A 144 -30.41 1.74 9.55
N PHE A 145 -30.33 2.44 8.43
CA PHE A 145 -30.86 3.79 8.31
C PHE A 145 -32.37 3.73 8.28
N LYS A 146 -33.01 4.22 9.36
CA LYS A 146 -34.48 4.19 9.52
C LYS A 146 -35.23 5.23 8.68
N SER A 147 -34.54 6.15 8.00
CA SER A 147 -35.16 7.13 7.12
C SER A 147 -34.21 7.67 6.04
N GLU A 148 -34.77 8.13 4.93
CA GLU A 148 -34.02 8.74 3.82
C GLU A 148 -33.31 10.04 4.24
N GLU A 149 -33.83 10.76 5.21
CA GLU A 149 -33.22 11.96 5.79
C GLU A 149 -31.95 11.62 6.60
N ALA A 150 -31.98 10.53 7.38
CA ALA A 150 -30.81 10.06 8.11
C ALA A 150 -29.71 9.61 7.16
N MET A 151 -30.06 8.98 6.03
CA MET A 151 -29.14 8.58 4.98
C MET A 151 -28.52 9.80 4.30
N LYS A 152 -29.30 10.82 4.00
CA LYS A 152 -28.84 12.08 3.41
C LYS A 152 -27.89 12.82 4.34
N LEU A 153 -28.23 12.93 5.63
CA LEU A 153 -27.38 13.56 6.66
C LEU A 153 -26.04 12.84 6.81
N CYS A 154 -26.02 11.52 6.68
CA CYS A 154 -24.79 10.75 6.68
C CYS A 154 -23.94 11.01 5.43
N ARG A 155 -24.56 11.06 4.23
CA ARG A 155 -23.83 11.36 2.97
C ARG A 155 -23.13 12.72 3.02
N ASP A 156 -23.75 13.74 3.61
CA ASP A 156 -23.14 15.07 3.72
C ASP A 156 -21.96 15.12 4.69
N ARG A 157 -21.88 14.18 5.64
CA ARG A 157 -20.79 14.09 6.62
C ARG A 157 -19.60 13.26 6.16
N PHE A 158 -19.77 12.41 5.17
CA PHE A 158 -18.69 11.55 4.67
C PHE A 158 -17.93 12.23 3.52
N LYS A 159 -16.62 12.13 3.57
CA LYS A 159 -15.73 12.48 2.46
C LYS A 159 -15.23 11.18 1.84
N TYR A 160 -15.31 11.11 0.54
CA TYR A 160 -14.83 9.97 -0.23
C TYR A 160 -13.44 10.26 -0.76
N GLY A 161 -12.57 9.27 -0.67
CA GLY A 161 -11.24 9.32 -1.26
C GLY A 161 -10.94 8.03 -2.01
N ARG A 162 -10.05 8.11 -2.98
CA ARG A 162 -9.50 6.96 -3.67
C ARG A 162 -8.02 6.91 -3.39
N GLY A 163 -7.51 5.72 -3.19
CA GLY A 163 -6.09 5.47 -3.03
C GLY A 163 -5.70 4.16 -3.68
N VAL A 164 -4.45 4.03 -4.01
CA VAL A 164 -3.84 2.80 -4.49
C VAL A 164 -2.69 2.45 -3.57
N GLY A 165 -2.61 1.20 -3.20
CA GLY A 165 -1.48 0.66 -2.45
C GLY A 165 -1.15 -0.72 -2.98
N THR A 166 0.13 -1.03 -3.03
CA THR A 166 0.63 -2.31 -3.50
C THR A 166 1.48 -2.98 -2.44
N GLY A 167 1.60 -4.29 -2.51
CA GLY A 167 2.36 -5.05 -1.55
C GLY A 167 3.22 -6.10 -2.22
N TRP A 168 4.36 -6.33 -1.61
CA TRP A 168 5.27 -7.41 -1.96
C TRP A 168 5.37 -8.37 -0.78
N TYR A 169 5.17 -9.64 -1.03
CA TYR A 169 5.34 -10.67 -0.02
C TYR A 169 5.88 -11.96 -0.62
N GLY A 170 7.01 -12.43 -0.11
CA GLY A 170 7.58 -13.71 -0.52
C GLY A 170 6.72 -14.87 -0.01
N ILE A 171 6.39 -15.82 -0.88
CA ILE A 171 5.72 -17.07 -0.53
C ILE A 171 6.77 -18.02 0.05
N GLY A 172 6.48 -18.56 1.24
CA GLY A 172 7.36 -19.48 1.94
C GLY A 172 8.20 -18.82 3.05
N ARG A 173 9.04 -19.61 3.68
CA ARG A 173 10.02 -19.11 4.66
C ARG A 173 11.24 -18.58 3.93
N CYS A 174 11.55 -17.34 4.14
CA CYS A 174 12.85 -16.78 3.78
C CYS A 174 13.85 -17.03 4.89
#